data_ac61bc3adfbe45bdd755e444d5023d82
#
_entry.id   ac61bc3adfbe45bdd755e444d5023d82
#
_cell.length_a   1.000
_cell.length_b   1.000
_cell.length_c   1.000
_cell.angle_alpha   90.00
_cell.angle_beta   90.00
_cell.angle_gamma   90.00
#
_symmetry.space_group_name_H-M   'P 1'
#
loop_
_entity.id
_entity.type
_entity.pdbx_description
1 polymer ?
#
loop_
_entity_poly.entity_id
_entity_poly.type
_entity_poly.pdbx_seq_one_letter_code
_entity_poly.pdbx_strand_id
1 'polypeptide(L)'
;MSEPEPHRLLIVNADDFGFTHGVNAGIVQAHREGILTATTLMAHGAAFDDAVRLARETPALDVGAHLVLAGAILARQTRIRDELRAQVEKILAAGIAPTHLDTHKHTHLLPWVLEAVARLGEEYRIPWVRRPFDFPLGAPGAVPWSARAVSRAMGLVRGNFHRLLRRHGCRTTDHFAGFQITGRFRTAELVALIGSLPPGVTELMVHPGHCTQELRAARTRLKDSREEELRALTAPETRQALETHGVRLVRYRDL
;
A
#
# COMPACT_ATOMS: atom_id res chain seq x y z
N MET A 1 29.37 -24.01 8.78
CA MET A 1 28.39 -23.01 9.24
C MET A 1 27.57 -22.65 8.01
N SER A 2 26.30 -23.08 7.95
CA SER A 2 25.39 -22.67 6.89
C SER A 2 25.18 -21.18 6.98
N GLU A 3 25.32 -20.45 5.87
CA GLU A 3 24.93 -19.05 5.80
C GLU A 3 23.48 -18.93 6.28
N PRO A 4 23.13 -17.91 7.10
CA PRO A 4 21.74 -17.73 7.51
C PRO A 4 20.88 -17.57 6.26
N GLU A 5 19.80 -18.34 6.16
CA GLU A 5 18.85 -18.20 5.05
C GLU A 5 18.39 -16.76 4.96
N PRO A 6 18.40 -16.15 3.76
CA PRO A 6 18.03 -14.75 3.61
C PRO A 6 16.58 -14.55 4.05
N HIS A 7 16.40 -13.67 5.04
CA HIS A 7 15.10 -13.40 5.66
C HIS A 7 14.09 -12.90 4.62
N ARG A 8 12.88 -13.47 4.64
CA ARG A 8 11.73 -12.98 3.88
C ARG A 8 10.86 -12.16 4.82
N LEU A 9 10.82 -10.85 4.58
CA LEU A 9 10.06 -9.89 5.39
C LEU A 9 8.88 -9.38 4.56
N LEU A 10 7.70 -9.33 5.17
CA LEU A 10 6.48 -8.92 4.49
C LEU A 10 5.81 -7.77 5.24
N ILE A 11 5.59 -6.66 4.53
CA ILE A 11 4.66 -5.60 4.92
C ILE A 11 3.38 -5.83 4.14
N VAL A 12 2.25 -5.97 4.82
CA VAL A 12 0.93 -6.02 4.18
C VAL A 12 0.28 -4.66 4.40
N ASN A 13 0.20 -3.85 3.33
CA ASN A 13 -0.32 -2.49 3.38
C ASN A 13 -1.69 -2.38 2.73
N ALA A 14 -2.69 -1.94 3.48
CA ALA A 14 -4.02 -1.64 2.96
C ALA A 14 -4.13 -0.20 2.49
N ASP A 15 -4.54 -0.01 1.25
CA ASP A 15 -4.85 1.30 0.69
C ASP A 15 -6.25 1.77 1.10
N ASP A 16 -6.51 3.08 0.93
CA ASP A 16 -7.82 3.72 1.07
C ASP A 16 -8.37 3.82 2.50
N PHE A 17 -7.55 3.81 3.56
CA PHE A 17 -8.02 4.10 4.92
C PHE A 17 -8.58 5.53 4.98
N GLY A 18 -9.79 5.70 5.48
CA GLY A 18 -10.54 6.97 5.44
C GLY A 18 -11.51 7.12 4.26
N PHE A 19 -11.55 6.14 3.34
CA PHE A 19 -12.43 6.23 2.16
C PHE A 19 -13.91 6.10 2.53
N THR A 20 -14.30 5.03 3.23
CA THR A 20 -15.63 4.80 3.79
C THR A 20 -15.53 4.11 5.15
N HIS A 21 -16.59 4.19 5.97
CA HIS A 21 -16.63 3.51 7.26
C HIS A 21 -16.45 1.98 7.13
N GLY A 22 -17.06 1.37 6.09
CA GLY A 22 -16.92 -0.06 5.83
C GLY A 22 -15.49 -0.46 5.43
N VAL A 23 -14.77 0.40 4.69
CA VAL A 23 -13.35 0.18 4.36
C VAL A 23 -12.50 0.29 5.63
N ASN A 24 -12.73 1.31 6.45
CA ASN A 24 -12.02 1.50 7.71
C ASN A 24 -12.18 0.28 8.64
N ALA A 25 -13.41 -0.16 8.85
CA ALA A 25 -13.69 -1.33 9.69
C ALA A 25 -13.00 -2.60 9.17
N GLY A 26 -13.05 -2.85 7.86
CA GLY A 26 -12.39 -4.01 7.25
C GLY A 26 -10.85 -3.97 7.35
N ILE A 27 -10.25 -2.79 7.24
CA ILE A 27 -8.80 -2.61 7.44
C ILE A 27 -8.40 -2.96 8.89
N VAL A 28 -9.13 -2.42 9.86
CA VAL A 28 -8.87 -2.72 11.28
C VAL A 28 -9.10 -4.20 11.60
N GLN A 29 -10.14 -4.81 11.03
CA GLN A 29 -10.39 -6.24 11.16
C GLN A 29 -9.25 -7.06 10.55
N ALA A 30 -8.78 -6.73 9.34
CA ALA A 30 -7.65 -7.41 8.69
C ALA A 30 -6.37 -7.33 9.52
N HIS A 31 -6.18 -6.24 10.28
CA HIS A 31 -5.06 -6.09 11.21
C HIS A 31 -5.23 -6.94 12.48
N ARG A 32 -6.41 -6.88 13.11
CA ARG A 32 -6.64 -7.56 14.41
C ARG A 32 -6.75 -9.07 14.27
N GLU A 33 -7.37 -9.55 13.20
CA GLU A 33 -7.71 -10.96 12.99
C GLU A 33 -6.85 -11.64 11.92
N GLY A 34 -6.13 -10.86 11.10
CA GLY A 34 -5.39 -11.34 9.95
C GLY A 34 -3.89 -11.01 9.98
N ILE A 35 -3.37 -10.72 8.80
CA ILE A 35 -1.93 -10.51 8.56
C ILE A 35 -1.59 -9.05 8.19
N LEU A 36 -2.53 -8.12 8.24
CA LEU A 36 -2.30 -6.73 7.87
C LEU A 36 -1.37 -6.03 8.88
N THR A 37 -0.33 -5.34 8.39
CA THR A 37 0.65 -4.67 9.25
C THR A 37 0.65 -3.15 9.10
N ALA A 38 0.22 -2.65 7.93
CA ALA A 38 0.24 -1.22 7.60
C ALA A 38 -1.00 -0.81 6.81
N THR A 39 -1.26 0.48 6.79
CA THR A 39 -2.31 1.10 5.96
C THR A 39 -1.91 2.50 5.54
N THR A 40 -2.52 3.04 4.48
CA THR A 40 -2.30 4.42 4.06
C THR A 40 -3.61 5.24 4.11
N LEU A 41 -3.55 6.37 4.84
CA LEU A 41 -4.68 7.24 5.20
C LEU A 41 -4.93 8.31 4.14
N MET A 42 -6.17 8.39 3.66
CA MET A 42 -6.66 9.40 2.72
C MET A 42 -7.12 10.66 3.48
N ALA A 43 -6.37 11.75 3.42
CA ALA A 43 -6.71 13.01 4.08
C ALA A 43 -8.06 13.61 3.63
N HIS A 44 -8.48 13.34 2.40
CA HIS A 44 -9.75 13.81 1.82
C HIS A 44 -10.83 12.73 1.74
N GLY A 45 -10.62 11.58 2.39
CA GLY A 45 -11.63 10.53 2.46
C GLY A 45 -12.86 10.97 3.26
N ALA A 46 -14.05 10.53 2.85
CA ALA A 46 -15.31 10.91 3.53
C ALA A 46 -15.38 10.39 4.98
N ALA A 47 -14.66 9.30 5.28
CA ALA A 47 -14.57 8.71 6.61
C ALA A 47 -13.20 8.97 7.29
N PHE A 48 -12.55 10.12 7.00
CA PHE A 48 -11.24 10.48 7.54
C PHE A 48 -11.23 10.50 9.08
N ASP A 49 -12.19 11.17 9.71
CA ASP A 49 -12.24 11.33 11.17
C ASP A 49 -12.43 9.97 11.88
N ASP A 50 -13.24 9.09 11.29
CA ASP A 50 -13.40 7.71 11.78
C ASP A 50 -12.08 6.92 11.66
N ALA A 51 -11.37 7.06 10.54
CA ALA A 51 -10.06 6.41 10.36
C ALA A 51 -9.04 6.91 11.39
N VAL A 52 -8.99 8.20 11.67
CA VAL A 52 -8.12 8.79 12.70
C VAL A 52 -8.45 8.23 14.09
N ARG A 53 -9.73 8.13 14.44
CA ARG A 53 -10.18 7.51 15.70
C ARG A 53 -9.69 6.06 15.79
N LEU A 54 -9.95 5.26 14.75
CA LEU A 54 -9.57 3.86 14.69
C LEU A 54 -8.03 3.66 14.71
N ALA A 55 -7.26 4.52 14.06
CA ALA A 55 -5.80 4.48 14.12
C ALA A 55 -5.28 4.69 15.55
N ARG A 56 -5.87 5.63 16.30
CA ARG A 56 -5.53 5.87 17.71
C ARG A 56 -5.89 4.68 18.61
N GLU A 57 -7.00 4.00 18.32
CA GLU A 57 -7.46 2.81 19.03
C GLU A 57 -6.69 1.53 18.64
N THR A 58 -5.87 1.62 17.58
CA THR A 58 -5.11 0.48 17.04
C THR A 58 -3.62 0.87 16.82
N PRO A 59 -2.86 1.18 17.89
CA PRO A 59 -1.50 1.72 17.79
C PRO A 59 -0.48 0.74 17.20
N ALA A 60 -0.83 -0.55 17.12
CA ALA A 60 -0.01 -1.56 16.46
C ALA A 60 -0.07 -1.47 14.94
N LEU A 61 -1.14 -0.90 14.36
CA LEU A 61 -1.29 -0.67 12.93
C LEU A 61 -0.37 0.49 12.50
N ASP A 62 0.48 0.22 11.52
CA ASP A 62 1.34 1.26 10.95
C ASP A 62 0.54 2.12 9.95
N VAL A 63 0.66 3.45 10.05
CA VAL A 63 -0.15 4.35 9.23
C VAL A 63 0.76 5.24 8.39
N GLY A 64 0.60 5.17 7.07
CA GLY A 64 1.19 6.06 6.08
C GLY A 64 0.20 7.08 5.53
N ALA A 65 0.60 7.87 4.55
CA ALA A 65 -0.27 8.82 3.86
C ALA A 65 -0.57 8.38 2.42
N HIS A 66 -1.88 8.17 2.13
CA HIS A 66 -2.40 7.87 0.79
C HIS A 66 -2.74 9.16 0.05
N LEU A 67 -1.77 9.67 -0.71
CA LEU A 67 -1.87 10.98 -1.35
C LEU A 67 -2.74 10.91 -2.61
N VAL A 68 -3.72 11.80 -2.72
CA VAL A 68 -4.69 11.83 -3.81
C VAL A 68 -4.55 13.11 -4.60
N LEU A 69 -4.38 13.01 -5.91
CA LEU A 69 -4.47 14.15 -6.83
C LEU A 69 -5.86 14.20 -7.46
N ALA A 70 -6.66 15.18 -7.03
CA ALA A 70 -8.01 15.40 -7.53
C ALA A 70 -7.99 16.18 -8.86
N GLY A 71 -7.75 15.47 -9.97
CA GLY A 71 -7.93 16.02 -11.31
C GLY A 71 -6.82 16.94 -11.85
N ALA A 72 -5.79 17.24 -11.07
CA ALA A 72 -4.75 18.23 -11.41
C ALA A 72 -3.40 17.60 -11.84
N ILE A 73 -3.41 16.39 -12.40
CA ILE A 73 -2.17 15.68 -12.81
C ILE A 73 -1.34 16.52 -13.81
N LEU A 74 -1.96 17.39 -14.58
CA LEU A 74 -1.30 18.31 -15.53
C LEU A 74 -1.10 19.72 -14.97
N ALA A 75 -1.38 19.96 -13.69
CA ALA A 75 -1.15 21.25 -13.05
C ALA A 75 0.34 21.57 -12.94
N ARG A 76 0.66 22.85 -12.67
CA ARG A 76 2.04 23.27 -12.37
C ARG A 76 2.56 22.48 -11.16
N GLN A 77 3.84 22.10 -11.17
CA GLN A 77 4.48 21.30 -10.12
C GLN A 77 4.32 21.90 -8.71
N THR A 78 4.36 23.24 -8.59
CA THR A 78 4.12 23.93 -7.32
C THR A 78 2.73 23.61 -6.76
N ARG A 79 1.69 23.69 -7.60
CA ARG A 79 0.31 23.40 -7.19
C ARG A 79 0.14 21.93 -6.77
N ILE A 80 0.76 21.00 -7.49
CA ILE A 80 0.75 19.58 -7.11
C ILE A 80 1.39 19.40 -5.73
N ARG A 81 2.57 20.00 -5.51
CA ARG A 81 3.26 19.90 -4.24
C ARG A 81 2.44 20.50 -3.10
N ASP A 82 1.84 21.66 -3.30
CA ASP A 82 1.04 22.32 -2.27
C ASP A 82 -0.23 21.54 -1.93
N GLU A 83 -0.89 20.91 -2.93
CA GLU A 83 -2.03 20.01 -2.72
C GLU A 83 -1.64 18.75 -1.92
N LEU A 84 -0.52 18.11 -2.26
CA LEU A 84 -0.03 16.93 -1.54
C LEU A 84 0.48 17.30 -0.14
N ARG A 85 1.12 18.46 0.02
CA ARG A 85 1.55 18.98 1.33
C ARG A 85 0.37 19.18 2.26
N ALA A 86 -0.69 19.81 1.81
CA ALA A 86 -1.89 20.03 2.62
C ALA A 86 -2.50 18.72 3.15
N GLN A 87 -2.37 17.62 2.38
CA GLN A 87 -2.82 16.29 2.83
C GLN A 87 -1.92 15.75 3.96
N VAL A 88 -0.61 15.84 3.82
CA VAL A 88 0.34 15.42 4.88
C VAL A 88 0.11 16.25 6.15
N GLU A 89 -0.01 17.56 6.02
CA GLU A 89 -0.24 18.47 7.15
C GLU A 89 -1.57 18.18 7.85
N LYS A 90 -2.63 17.88 7.12
CA LYS A 90 -3.92 17.46 7.70
C LYS A 90 -3.80 16.18 8.52
N ILE A 91 -3.06 15.20 8.03
CA ILE A 91 -2.83 13.93 8.75
C ILE A 91 -2.01 14.20 10.04
N LEU A 92 -0.95 15.01 9.94
CA LEU A 92 -0.13 15.41 11.09
C LEU A 92 -0.95 16.20 12.13
N ALA A 93 -1.79 17.15 11.69
CA ALA A 93 -2.66 17.92 12.56
C ALA A 93 -3.70 17.04 13.29
N ALA A 94 -4.09 15.91 12.70
CA ALA A 94 -4.90 14.88 13.33
C ALA A 94 -4.10 13.99 14.33
N GLY A 95 -2.83 14.31 14.59
CA GLY A 95 -1.98 13.56 15.53
C GLY A 95 -1.50 12.20 15.02
N ILE A 96 -1.57 11.96 13.73
CA ILE A 96 -1.00 10.75 13.09
C ILE A 96 0.34 11.15 12.45
N ALA A 97 1.40 10.45 12.81
CA ALA A 97 2.72 10.59 12.19
C ALA A 97 2.88 9.54 11.07
N PRO A 98 2.80 9.91 9.79
CA PRO A 98 2.90 8.95 8.71
C PRO A 98 4.29 8.31 8.66
N THR A 99 4.36 6.98 8.53
CA THR A 99 5.62 6.24 8.44
C THR A 99 6.09 6.08 7.00
N HIS A 100 5.18 6.14 6.04
CA HIS A 100 5.46 5.99 4.61
C HIS A 100 4.47 6.78 3.76
N LEU A 101 4.83 6.99 2.49
CA LEU A 101 4.04 7.70 1.50
C LEU A 101 3.73 6.80 0.31
N ASP A 102 2.52 6.88 -0.16
CA ASP A 102 2.11 6.37 -1.48
C ASP A 102 1.12 7.33 -2.15
N THR A 103 0.65 6.98 -3.32
CA THR A 103 -0.37 7.79 -4.01
C THR A 103 -1.46 6.92 -4.58
N HIS A 104 -2.69 7.39 -4.51
CA HIS A 104 -3.85 6.76 -5.13
C HIS A 104 -3.60 6.56 -6.64
N LYS A 105 -3.88 5.33 -7.13
CA LYS A 105 -3.62 4.93 -8.53
C LYS A 105 -2.16 5.07 -8.98
N HIS A 106 -1.22 5.04 -8.06
CA HIS A 106 0.22 5.13 -8.34
C HIS A 106 0.62 6.37 -9.19
N THR A 107 -0.05 7.51 -8.98
CA THR A 107 0.23 8.74 -9.74
C THR A 107 1.68 9.22 -9.59
N HIS A 108 2.40 8.81 -8.54
CA HIS A 108 3.82 9.07 -8.35
C HIS A 108 4.76 8.30 -9.33
N LEU A 109 4.21 7.52 -10.27
CA LEU A 109 4.97 7.06 -11.44
C LEU A 109 5.28 8.19 -12.41
N LEU A 110 4.52 9.28 -12.37
CA LEU A 110 4.80 10.48 -13.14
C LEU A 110 5.96 11.25 -12.48
N PRO A 111 7.05 11.59 -13.22
CA PRO A 111 8.26 12.15 -12.63
C PRO A 111 8.03 13.42 -11.79
N TRP A 112 7.12 14.29 -12.21
CA TRP A 112 6.82 15.53 -11.48
C TRP A 112 6.00 15.31 -10.22
N VAL A 113 5.16 14.27 -10.17
CA VAL A 113 4.46 13.86 -8.94
C VAL A 113 5.44 13.19 -7.99
N LEU A 114 6.32 12.33 -8.51
CA LEU A 114 7.36 11.67 -7.72
C LEU A 114 8.29 12.70 -7.06
N GLU A 115 8.69 13.73 -7.80
CA GLU A 115 9.50 14.83 -7.25
C GLU A 115 8.79 15.52 -6.09
N ALA A 116 7.47 15.79 -6.21
CA ALA A 116 6.70 16.38 -5.12
C ALA A 116 6.62 15.44 -3.90
N VAL A 117 6.34 14.15 -4.11
CA VAL A 117 6.29 13.14 -3.02
C VAL A 117 7.64 12.99 -2.34
N ALA A 118 8.74 12.91 -3.11
CA ALA A 118 10.08 12.76 -2.56
C ALA A 118 10.50 13.97 -1.70
N ARG A 119 10.18 15.20 -2.15
CA ARG A 119 10.41 16.42 -1.36
C ARG A 119 9.60 16.45 -0.07
N LEU A 120 8.36 15.96 -0.07
CA LEU A 120 7.56 15.83 1.15
C LEU A 120 8.16 14.78 2.09
N GLY A 121 8.64 13.66 1.54
CA GLY A 121 9.35 12.64 2.33
C GLY A 121 10.57 13.22 3.05
N GLU A 122 11.38 14.02 2.36
CA GLU A 122 12.53 14.72 2.91
C GLU A 122 12.12 15.77 3.97
N GLU A 123 11.16 16.65 3.63
CA GLU A 123 10.69 17.76 4.46
C GLU A 123 10.06 17.29 5.79
N TYR A 124 9.22 16.29 5.73
CA TYR A 124 8.49 15.74 6.90
C TYR A 124 9.20 14.53 7.54
N ARG A 125 10.39 14.16 7.04
CA ARG A 125 11.16 13.01 7.54
C ARG A 125 10.38 11.69 7.46
N ILE A 126 9.65 11.50 6.36
CA ILE A 126 8.93 10.26 6.07
C ILE A 126 9.76 9.50 5.03
N PRO A 127 10.65 8.58 5.46
CA PRO A 127 11.69 8.06 4.57
C PRO A 127 11.19 7.04 3.56
N TRP A 128 10.06 6.41 3.82
CA TRP A 128 9.59 5.31 2.98
C TRP A 128 8.59 5.78 1.94
N VAL A 129 8.84 5.43 0.67
CA VAL A 129 7.94 5.68 -0.46
C VAL A 129 7.68 4.37 -1.18
N ARG A 130 6.40 4.03 -1.41
CA ARG A 130 6.03 2.85 -2.17
C ARG A 130 6.68 2.80 -3.54
N ARG A 131 7.23 1.64 -3.90
CA ARG A 131 7.66 1.33 -5.27
C ARG A 131 6.59 0.47 -5.95
N PRO A 132 5.84 0.96 -6.94
CA PRO A 132 4.71 0.21 -7.51
C PRO A 132 5.13 -0.72 -8.67
N PHE A 133 6.22 -1.46 -8.49
CA PHE A 133 6.75 -2.37 -9.51
C PHE A 133 6.67 -3.81 -9.00
N ASP A 134 5.62 -4.54 -9.42
CA ASP A 134 5.48 -5.96 -9.04
C ASP A 134 6.73 -6.76 -9.39
N PHE A 135 7.15 -7.64 -8.49
CA PHE A 135 8.08 -8.70 -8.86
C PHE A 135 7.36 -9.74 -9.74
N PRO A 136 8.07 -10.60 -10.50
CA PRO A 136 7.45 -11.60 -11.33
C PRO A 136 6.59 -12.56 -10.51
N LEU A 137 5.26 -12.47 -10.65
CA LEU A 137 4.33 -13.37 -9.99
C LEU A 137 4.25 -14.68 -10.74
N GLY A 138 4.61 -15.77 -10.07
CA GLY A 138 4.72 -17.10 -10.65
C GLY A 138 3.41 -17.83 -10.93
N ALA A 139 2.23 -17.21 -10.72
CA ALA A 139 0.92 -17.83 -10.95
C ALA A 139 0.48 -17.66 -12.41
N PRO A 140 0.62 -18.70 -13.28
CA PRO A 140 0.07 -18.64 -14.63
C PRO A 140 -1.46 -18.71 -14.56
N GLY A 141 -2.14 -17.79 -15.21
CA GLY A 141 -3.59 -17.79 -15.40
C GLY A 141 -4.39 -16.74 -14.63
N ALA A 142 -3.97 -16.34 -13.42
CA ALA A 142 -4.73 -15.37 -12.60
C ALA A 142 -4.55 -13.90 -13.03
N VAL A 143 -3.49 -13.57 -13.78
CA VAL A 143 -3.16 -12.19 -14.17
C VAL A 143 -3.49 -11.95 -15.65
N PRO A 144 -4.38 -10.99 -16.00
CA PRO A 144 -4.65 -10.63 -17.38
C PRO A 144 -3.38 -10.17 -18.10
N TRP A 145 -3.29 -10.48 -19.38
CA TRP A 145 -2.16 -10.04 -20.20
C TRP A 145 -2.01 -8.50 -20.22
N SER A 146 -3.12 -7.77 -20.19
CA SER A 146 -3.13 -6.29 -20.12
C SER A 146 -2.49 -5.77 -18.83
N ALA A 147 -2.78 -6.38 -17.66
CA ALA A 147 -2.15 -5.99 -16.41
C ALA A 147 -0.64 -6.29 -16.41
N ARG A 148 -0.22 -7.42 -17.02
CA ARG A 148 1.20 -7.73 -17.22
C ARG A 148 1.89 -6.74 -18.14
N ALA A 149 1.24 -6.34 -19.25
CA ALA A 149 1.78 -5.35 -20.19
C ALA A 149 1.98 -3.98 -19.50
N VAL A 150 0.97 -3.52 -18.74
CA VAL A 150 1.06 -2.27 -17.97
C VAL A 150 2.17 -2.34 -16.93
N SER A 151 2.25 -3.42 -16.15
CA SER A 151 3.31 -3.61 -15.14
C SER A 151 4.71 -3.61 -15.78
N ARG A 152 4.88 -4.21 -16.96
CA ARG A 152 6.15 -4.14 -17.71
C ARG A 152 6.47 -2.72 -18.18
N ALA A 153 5.48 -2.01 -18.69
CA ALA A 153 5.65 -0.61 -19.12
C ALA A 153 6.03 0.30 -17.95
N MET A 154 5.42 0.11 -16.77
CA MET A 154 5.80 0.79 -15.53
C MET A 154 7.29 0.53 -15.20
N GLY A 155 7.79 -0.66 -15.48
CA GLY A 155 9.20 -1.01 -15.25
C GLY A 155 10.21 -0.14 -16.01
N LEU A 156 9.82 0.49 -17.12
CA LEU A 156 10.70 1.36 -17.92
C LEU A 156 11.14 2.62 -17.16
N VAL A 157 10.31 3.12 -16.23
CA VAL A 157 10.64 4.30 -15.42
C VAL A 157 11.37 3.97 -14.12
N ARG A 158 11.55 2.68 -13.79
CA ARG A 158 12.12 2.21 -12.51
C ARG A 158 13.48 2.85 -12.18
N GLY A 159 14.40 2.91 -13.13
CA GLY A 159 15.74 3.48 -12.92
C GLY A 159 15.69 4.96 -12.52
N ASN A 160 14.86 5.74 -13.20
CA ASN A 160 14.66 7.15 -12.87
C ASN A 160 13.94 7.33 -11.52
N PHE A 161 12.94 6.51 -11.25
CA PHE A 161 12.19 6.48 -10.01
C PHE A 161 13.13 6.33 -8.79
N HIS A 162 13.94 5.29 -8.77
CA HIS A 162 14.88 5.07 -7.65
C HIS A 162 15.96 6.14 -7.55
N ARG A 163 16.44 6.66 -8.69
CA ARG A 163 17.44 7.75 -8.69
C ARG A 163 16.88 9.00 -8.04
N LEU A 164 15.63 9.35 -8.36
CA LEU A 164 14.96 10.54 -7.81
C LEU A 164 14.74 10.39 -6.31
N LEU A 165 14.19 9.26 -5.85
CA LEU A 165 13.98 9.02 -4.41
C LEU A 165 15.28 9.10 -3.62
N ARG A 166 16.37 8.48 -4.12
CA ARG A 166 17.68 8.55 -3.44
C ARG A 166 18.22 9.98 -3.31
N ARG A 167 17.96 10.88 -4.26
CA ARG A 167 18.37 12.30 -4.19
C ARG A 167 17.75 13.02 -3.00
N HIS A 168 16.57 12.61 -2.56
CA HIS A 168 15.82 13.16 -1.43
C HIS A 168 15.94 12.29 -0.16
N GLY A 169 16.88 11.33 -0.12
CA GLY A 169 17.04 10.44 1.03
C GLY A 169 15.88 9.45 1.27
N CYS A 170 14.97 9.33 0.30
CA CYS A 170 13.86 8.40 0.41
C CYS A 170 14.27 6.96 0.08
N ARG A 171 13.63 6.02 0.77
CA ARG A 171 13.84 4.57 0.67
C ARG A 171 12.62 3.90 0.06
N THR A 172 12.80 2.68 -0.44
CA THR A 172 11.72 1.79 -0.89
C THR A 172 11.97 0.41 -0.32
N THR A 173 10.92 -0.43 -0.25
CA THR A 173 11.08 -1.87 -0.04
C THR A 173 11.88 -2.49 -1.19
N ASP A 174 12.46 -3.68 -0.99
CA ASP A 174 13.20 -4.39 -2.04
C ASP A 174 12.27 -4.88 -3.15
N HIS A 175 11.06 -5.30 -2.78
CA HIS A 175 10.06 -5.86 -3.67
C HIS A 175 8.67 -5.27 -3.39
N PHE A 176 7.80 -5.40 -4.39
CA PHE A 176 6.39 -5.01 -4.31
C PHE A 176 5.52 -6.05 -5.03
N ALA A 177 4.33 -6.27 -4.49
CA ALA A 177 3.27 -7.05 -5.13
C ALA A 177 1.92 -6.40 -4.88
N GLY A 178 0.97 -6.62 -5.80
CA GLY A 178 -0.42 -6.19 -5.60
C GLY A 178 -1.03 -5.50 -6.81
N PHE A 179 -0.27 -4.79 -7.65
CA PHE A 179 -0.81 -4.08 -8.80
C PHE A 179 -1.51 -5.03 -9.79
N GLN A 180 -0.84 -6.11 -10.18
CA GLN A 180 -1.35 -7.05 -11.18
C GLN A 180 -2.57 -7.84 -10.70
N ILE A 181 -2.71 -8.02 -9.39
CA ILE A 181 -3.72 -8.86 -8.75
C ILE A 181 -4.77 -8.06 -7.98
N THR A 182 -4.73 -6.72 -8.04
CA THR A 182 -5.70 -5.83 -7.39
C THR A 182 -7.14 -6.21 -7.71
N GLY A 183 -7.96 -6.42 -6.67
CA GLY A 183 -9.37 -6.82 -6.79
C GLY A 183 -9.58 -8.27 -7.24
N ARG A 184 -8.56 -9.12 -7.14
CA ARG A 184 -8.58 -10.53 -7.54
C ARG A 184 -7.96 -11.46 -6.50
N PHE A 185 -7.59 -10.94 -5.35
CA PHE A 185 -7.07 -11.73 -4.26
C PHE A 185 -8.15 -12.63 -3.69
N ARG A 186 -7.81 -13.91 -3.61
CA ARG A 186 -8.49 -14.90 -2.80
C ARG A 186 -7.45 -15.62 -1.97
N THR A 187 -7.90 -16.43 -1.02
CA THR A 187 -6.99 -17.16 -0.11
C THR A 187 -5.94 -17.98 -0.87
N ALA A 188 -6.35 -18.70 -1.91
CA ALA A 188 -5.42 -19.53 -2.69
C ALA A 188 -4.32 -18.72 -3.40
N GLU A 189 -4.68 -17.59 -4.01
CA GLU A 189 -3.72 -16.69 -4.67
C GLU A 189 -2.78 -16.05 -3.66
N LEU A 190 -3.29 -15.67 -2.47
CA LEU A 190 -2.46 -15.09 -1.43
C LEU A 190 -1.48 -16.10 -0.83
N VAL A 191 -1.92 -17.32 -0.57
CA VAL A 191 -1.06 -18.43 -0.12
C VAL A 191 0.06 -18.72 -1.14
N ALA A 192 -0.29 -18.79 -2.43
CA ALA A 192 0.68 -19.02 -3.50
C ALA A 192 1.69 -17.85 -3.61
N LEU A 193 1.22 -16.60 -3.43
CA LEU A 193 2.09 -15.42 -3.44
C LEU A 193 3.08 -15.48 -2.26
N ILE A 194 2.61 -15.79 -1.05
CA ILE A 194 3.47 -15.92 0.14
C ILE A 194 4.58 -16.95 -0.10
N GLY A 195 4.25 -18.10 -0.71
CA GLY A 195 5.22 -19.12 -1.04
C GLY A 195 6.27 -18.70 -2.09
N SER A 196 5.95 -17.68 -2.91
CA SER A 196 6.82 -17.17 -3.98
C SER A 196 7.59 -15.90 -3.61
N LEU A 197 7.47 -15.40 -2.38
CA LEU A 197 8.14 -14.18 -1.95
C LEU A 197 9.66 -14.31 -2.07
N PRO A 198 10.33 -13.33 -2.70
CA PRO A 198 11.79 -13.31 -2.76
C PRO A 198 12.39 -12.92 -1.39
N PRO A 199 13.69 -13.23 -1.17
CA PRO A 199 14.42 -12.70 -0.02
C PRO A 199 14.44 -11.17 0.02
N GLY A 200 14.46 -10.59 1.23
CA GLY A 200 14.38 -9.13 1.44
C GLY A 200 13.00 -8.70 1.91
N VAL A 201 12.74 -7.41 1.85
CA VAL A 201 11.49 -6.77 2.29
C VAL A 201 10.54 -6.64 1.10
N THR A 202 9.39 -7.30 1.16
CA THR A 202 8.30 -7.13 0.18
C THR A 202 7.17 -6.31 0.79
N GLU A 203 6.68 -5.30 0.06
CA GLU A 203 5.38 -4.69 0.32
C GLU A 203 4.31 -5.40 -0.52
N LEU A 204 3.26 -5.87 0.14
CA LEU A 204 2.03 -6.36 -0.50
C LEU A 204 0.93 -5.31 -0.33
N MET A 205 0.47 -4.74 -1.45
CA MET A 205 -0.65 -3.81 -1.48
C MET A 205 -1.98 -4.57 -1.55
N VAL A 206 -2.91 -4.24 -0.66
CA VAL A 206 -4.24 -4.85 -0.58
C VAL A 206 -5.33 -3.80 -0.36
N HIS A 207 -6.59 -4.17 -0.56
CA HIS A 207 -7.76 -3.29 -0.42
C HIS A 207 -8.90 -3.99 0.35
N PRO A 208 -8.69 -4.46 1.59
CA PRO A 208 -9.75 -5.08 2.38
C PRO A 208 -10.84 -4.06 2.74
N GLY A 209 -12.06 -4.54 2.94
CA GLY A 209 -13.15 -3.70 3.38
C GLY A 209 -14.49 -4.41 3.37
N HIS A 210 -15.47 -3.86 4.08
CA HIS A 210 -16.87 -4.30 4.00
C HIS A 210 -17.57 -3.54 2.87
N CYS A 211 -18.25 -4.27 1.99
CA CYS A 211 -18.99 -3.70 0.86
C CYS A 211 -20.37 -3.21 1.30
N THR A 212 -20.40 -2.13 2.10
CA THR A 212 -21.60 -1.46 2.60
C THR A 212 -22.32 -0.67 1.49
N GLN A 213 -23.52 -0.17 1.78
CA GLN A 213 -24.25 0.71 0.88
C GLN A 213 -23.46 1.98 0.53
N GLU A 214 -22.72 2.54 1.49
CA GLU A 214 -21.83 3.68 1.29
C GLU A 214 -20.77 3.38 0.22
N LEU A 215 -20.08 2.23 0.32
CA LEU A 215 -19.08 1.80 -0.66
C LEU A 215 -19.74 1.49 -2.03
N ARG A 216 -20.95 0.90 -2.04
CA ARG A 216 -21.68 0.61 -3.29
C ARG A 216 -22.04 1.88 -4.06
N ALA A 217 -22.34 2.98 -3.35
CA ALA A 217 -22.62 4.30 -3.93
C ALA A 217 -21.36 5.04 -4.37
N ALA A 218 -20.19 4.71 -3.83
CA ALA A 218 -18.93 5.39 -4.12
C ALA A 218 -18.43 5.12 -5.56
N ARG A 219 -17.71 6.10 -6.12
CA ARG A 219 -17.07 5.99 -7.45
C ARG A 219 -15.77 5.21 -7.39
N THR A 220 -15.87 3.91 -7.15
CA THR A 220 -14.72 2.99 -7.15
C THR A 220 -15.05 1.71 -7.92
N ARG A 221 -14.02 1.10 -8.49
CA ARG A 221 -14.10 -0.22 -9.14
C ARG A 221 -14.11 -1.35 -8.10
N LEU A 222 -13.41 -1.15 -6.97
CA LEU A 222 -13.25 -2.17 -5.94
C LEU A 222 -14.42 -2.08 -4.95
N LYS A 223 -15.31 -3.08 -5.02
CA LYS A 223 -16.50 -3.21 -4.18
C LYS A 223 -16.50 -4.58 -3.49
N ASP A 224 -17.20 -5.56 -4.04
CA ASP A 224 -17.27 -6.91 -3.45
C ASP A 224 -15.89 -7.59 -3.34
N SER A 225 -14.96 -7.25 -4.23
CA SER A 225 -13.58 -7.73 -4.15
C SER A 225 -12.86 -7.35 -2.84
N ARG A 226 -13.28 -6.29 -2.15
CA ARG A 226 -12.71 -5.91 -0.85
C ARG A 226 -13.04 -6.92 0.24
N GLU A 227 -14.23 -7.51 0.20
CA GLU A 227 -14.62 -8.56 1.14
C GLU A 227 -13.87 -9.87 0.85
N GLU A 228 -13.59 -10.16 -0.44
CA GLU A 228 -12.74 -11.29 -0.82
C GLU A 228 -11.31 -11.11 -0.29
N GLU A 229 -10.74 -9.92 -0.43
CA GLU A 229 -9.42 -9.60 0.10
C GLU A 229 -9.40 -9.67 1.64
N LEU A 230 -10.45 -9.15 2.32
CA LEU A 230 -10.57 -9.25 3.77
C LEU A 230 -10.60 -10.72 4.23
N ARG A 231 -11.41 -11.55 3.59
CA ARG A 231 -11.47 -12.99 3.88
C ARG A 231 -10.12 -13.68 3.67
N ALA A 232 -9.42 -13.35 2.58
CA ALA A 232 -8.10 -13.92 2.29
C ALA A 232 -7.07 -13.53 3.37
N LEU A 233 -7.08 -12.26 3.81
CA LEU A 233 -6.14 -11.75 4.80
C LEU A 233 -6.37 -12.32 6.20
N THR A 234 -7.61 -12.70 6.53
CA THR A 234 -8.00 -13.27 7.84
C THR A 234 -8.07 -14.79 7.84
N ALA A 235 -7.88 -15.44 6.68
CA ALA A 235 -7.94 -16.88 6.55
C ALA A 235 -6.81 -17.59 7.34
N PRO A 236 -7.11 -18.68 8.08
CA PRO A 236 -6.09 -19.46 8.78
C PRO A 236 -4.99 -19.98 7.86
N GLU A 237 -5.33 -20.36 6.64
CA GLU A 237 -4.40 -20.87 5.62
C GLU A 237 -3.34 -19.83 5.24
N THR A 238 -3.71 -18.56 5.27
CA THR A 238 -2.77 -17.46 4.99
C THR A 238 -1.73 -17.32 6.10
N ARG A 239 -2.13 -17.44 7.35
CA ARG A 239 -1.22 -17.45 8.51
C ARG A 239 -0.32 -18.68 8.49
N GLN A 240 -0.88 -19.85 8.20
CA GLN A 240 -0.14 -21.08 8.02
C GLN A 240 0.92 -20.99 6.93
N ALA A 241 0.62 -20.32 5.81
CA ALA A 241 1.57 -20.12 4.72
C ALA A 241 2.77 -19.27 5.15
N LEU A 242 2.58 -18.21 5.96
CA LEU A 242 3.70 -17.43 6.52
C LEU A 242 4.65 -18.32 7.34
N GLU A 243 4.10 -19.14 8.22
CA GLU A 243 4.87 -20.07 9.06
C GLU A 243 5.62 -21.10 8.20
N THR A 244 4.92 -21.75 7.27
CA THR A 244 5.46 -22.79 6.38
C THR A 244 6.63 -22.28 5.53
N HIS A 245 6.55 -21.00 5.06
CA HIS A 245 7.57 -20.42 4.19
C HIS A 245 8.58 -19.53 4.92
N GLY A 246 8.55 -19.47 6.26
CA GLY A 246 9.47 -18.69 7.06
C GLY A 246 9.37 -17.18 6.79
N VAL A 247 8.18 -16.69 6.46
CA VAL A 247 7.92 -15.27 6.19
C VAL A 247 7.57 -14.54 7.47
N ARG A 248 8.30 -13.48 7.80
CA ARG A 248 8.05 -12.65 8.97
C ARG A 248 7.31 -11.37 8.60
N LEU A 249 6.20 -11.09 9.28
CA LEU A 249 5.49 -9.83 9.18
C LEU A 249 6.27 -8.71 9.86
N VAL A 250 6.38 -7.56 9.18
CA VAL A 250 7.03 -6.36 9.68
C VAL A 250 6.23 -5.11 9.30
N ARG A 251 6.55 -3.97 9.94
CA ARG A 251 5.99 -2.65 9.62
C ARG A 251 7.08 -1.77 9.06
N TYR A 252 6.72 -0.67 8.40
CA TYR A 252 7.71 0.33 7.95
C TYR A 252 8.50 0.93 9.11
N ARG A 253 7.85 1.12 10.28
CA ARG A 253 8.52 1.65 11.48
C ARG A 253 9.52 0.67 12.11
N ASP A 254 9.51 -0.59 11.72
CA ASP A 254 10.43 -1.63 12.23
C ASP A 254 11.72 -1.72 11.38
N LEU A 255 11.82 -0.97 10.25
CA LEU A 255 12.89 -0.94 9.27
C LEU A 255 13.69 0.37 9.35
#